data_393a40820843a000bd17021707935aff
#
_entry.id   393a40820843a000bd17021707935aff
#
_cell.length_a   1.000
_cell.length_b   1.000
_cell.length_c   1.000
_cell.angle_alpha   90.00
_cell.angle_beta   90.00
_cell.angle_gamma   90.00
#
_symmetry.space_group_name_H-M   'P 1'
#
loop_
_entity.id
_entity.type
_entity.pdbx_description
1 polymer ?
#
loop_
_entity_poly.entity_id
_entity_poly.type
_entity_poly.pdbx_seq_one_letter_code
_entity_poly.pdbx_strand_id
1 'polypeptide(L)'
;MDLGGCTSKAEAIGKLAARAAETPKGQWIKGSNFDESKWDADNDHLPTKADLDLVSPDHPVMMKRVCLHTAVANTAALAAAGIGKGYEFGPGGLVELDADGMPNGILREQATKIFDELIPDPAKIPEVKEKIMREALAEASSQGLTTVHTYAADIWKYTEDPEDYLLLDRKGQLPLRVVIYLDTLYQKPYLTRREMDDPYHKVCYGGHKIFSDGSLGSRSAKLLVPYSDAPDTDGILVQSQQELNEHMLK
;
A
#
# COMPACT_ATOMS: atom_id res chain seq x y z
N MET A 1 4.30 -10.16 -6.90
CA MET A 1 3.99 -10.23 -8.35
C MET A 1 3.05 -9.10 -8.71
N ASP A 2 3.20 -8.51 -9.87
CA ASP A 2 2.31 -7.45 -10.36
C ASP A 2 1.09 -8.05 -11.09
N LEU A 3 -0.10 -7.62 -10.69
CA LEU A 3 -1.40 -8.01 -11.27
C LEU A 3 -2.05 -6.84 -12.04
N GLY A 4 -1.38 -5.71 -12.11
CA GLY A 4 -1.79 -4.59 -12.95
C GLY A 4 -1.86 -5.02 -14.41
N GLY A 5 -2.92 -4.62 -15.11
CA GLY A 5 -3.14 -5.04 -16.50
C GLY A 5 -3.84 -6.38 -16.70
N CYS A 6 -4.12 -7.15 -15.62
CA CYS A 6 -5.03 -8.30 -15.76
C CYS A 6 -6.43 -7.82 -16.16
N THR A 7 -7.02 -8.48 -17.13
CA THR A 7 -8.35 -8.16 -17.69
C THR A 7 -9.45 -9.07 -17.15
N SER A 8 -9.09 -10.08 -16.35
CA SER A 8 -10.05 -11.01 -15.74
C SER A 8 -9.51 -11.61 -14.43
N LYS A 9 -10.43 -12.12 -13.60
CA LYS A 9 -10.09 -12.91 -12.42
C LYS A 9 -9.26 -14.14 -12.79
N ALA A 10 -9.63 -14.81 -13.87
CA ALA A 10 -8.94 -16.02 -14.35
C ALA A 10 -7.46 -15.72 -14.68
N GLU A 11 -7.18 -14.58 -15.32
CA GLU A 11 -5.82 -14.15 -15.61
C GLU A 11 -5.02 -13.87 -14.31
N ALA A 12 -5.61 -13.17 -13.36
CA ALA A 12 -4.96 -12.88 -12.07
C ALA A 12 -4.64 -14.19 -11.30
N ILE A 13 -5.59 -15.13 -11.25
CA ILE A 13 -5.42 -16.45 -10.63
C ILE A 13 -4.39 -17.30 -11.40
N GLY A 14 -4.37 -17.22 -12.73
CA GLY A 14 -3.35 -17.88 -13.56
C GLY A 14 -1.93 -17.40 -13.28
N LYS A 15 -1.74 -16.07 -13.10
CA LYS A 15 -0.46 -15.52 -12.67
C LYS A 15 -0.06 -15.99 -11.28
N LEU A 16 -1.03 -16.11 -10.36
CA LEU A 16 -0.78 -16.68 -9.03
C LEU A 16 -0.34 -18.15 -9.12
N ALA A 17 -1.02 -18.96 -9.93
CA ALA A 17 -0.67 -20.37 -10.13
C ALA A 17 0.78 -20.52 -10.65
N ALA A 18 1.16 -19.73 -11.66
CA ALA A 18 2.51 -19.72 -12.18
C ALA A 18 3.54 -19.34 -11.11
N ARG A 19 3.26 -18.30 -10.31
CA ARG A 19 4.14 -17.90 -9.21
C ARG A 19 4.24 -18.97 -8.12
N ALA A 20 3.14 -19.63 -7.78
CA ALA A 20 3.12 -20.71 -6.80
C ALA A 20 4.01 -21.90 -7.21
N ALA A 21 4.00 -22.24 -8.51
CA ALA A 21 4.84 -23.32 -9.05
C ALA A 21 6.36 -23.02 -8.94
N GLU A 22 6.75 -21.74 -8.95
CA GLU A 22 8.14 -21.32 -8.85
C GLU A 22 8.60 -21.01 -7.41
N THR A 23 7.65 -20.86 -6.48
CA THR A 23 7.93 -20.47 -5.10
C THR A 23 8.14 -21.72 -4.23
N PRO A 24 9.19 -21.78 -3.39
CA PRO A 24 9.35 -22.87 -2.43
C PRO A 24 8.17 -22.94 -1.48
N LYS A 25 7.68 -24.15 -1.20
CA LYS A 25 6.51 -24.38 -0.32
C LYS A 25 6.66 -23.68 1.02
N GLY A 26 5.56 -23.10 1.50
CA GLY A 26 5.51 -22.37 2.76
C GLY A 26 6.01 -20.92 2.69
N GLN A 27 6.63 -20.49 1.60
CA GLN A 27 7.01 -19.11 1.42
C GLN A 27 5.80 -18.25 1.03
N TRP A 28 5.80 -16.99 1.49
CA TRP A 28 4.77 -16.02 1.17
C TRP A 28 4.76 -15.64 -0.31
N ILE A 29 3.55 -15.51 -0.88
CA ILE A 29 3.34 -14.91 -2.19
C ILE A 29 2.54 -13.63 -2.01
N LYS A 30 3.13 -12.50 -2.40
CA LYS A 30 2.49 -11.20 -2.41
C LYS A 30 2.13 -10.79 -3.84
N GLY A 31 0.85 -10.53 -4.09
CA GLY A 31 0.33 -9.91 -5.30
C GLY A 31 -0.06 -8.46 -5.04
N SER A 32 0.00 -7.61 -6.05
CA SER A 32 -0.41 -6.20 -5.95
C SER A 32 -1.00 -5.70 -7.26
N ASN A 33 -1.71 -4.58 -7.15
CA ASN A 33 -2.26 -3.82 -8.29
C ASN A 33 -3.40 -4.50 -9.05
N PHE A 34 -4.07 -5.53 -8.52
CA PHE A 34 -5.26 -6.01 -9.20
C PHE A 34 -6.38 -4.96 -9.13
N ASP A 35 -7.21 -4.91 -10.16
CA ASP A 35 -8.30 -3.95 -10.28
C ASP A 35 -9.48 -4.63 -10.99
N GLU A 36 -10.36 -5.25 -10.20
CA GLU A 36 -11.53 -5.98 -10.70
C GLU A 36 -12.51 -5.07 -11.46
N SER A 37 -12.48 -3.77 -11.20
CA SER A 37 -13.34 -2.80 -11.91
C SER A 37 -13.01 -2.69 -13.41
N LYS A 38 -11.84 -3.22 -13.80
CA LYS A 38 -11.41 -3.30 -15.22
C LYS A 38 -11.56 -4.68 -15.82
N TRP A 39 -12.11 -5.63 -15.05
CA TRP A 39 -12.34 -6.97 -15.55
C TRP A 39 -13.67 -7.03 -16.32
N ASP A 40 -13.82 -8.04 -17.17
CA ASP A 40 -15.05 -8.25 -17.92
C ASP A 40 -16.25 -8.42 -16.96
N ALA A 41 -17.41 -7.88 -17.34
CA ALA A 41 -18.61 -7.78 -16.50
C ALA A 41 -19.08 -9.12 -15.87
N ASP A 42 -18.80 -10.24 -16.51
CA ASP A 42 -19.08 -11.58 -15.99
C ASP A 42 -18.12 -12.02 -14.86
N ASN A 43 -17.05 -11.26 -14.61
CA ASN A 43 -16.00 -11.53 -13.63
C ASN A 43 -15.81 -10.39 -12.62
N ASP A 44 -16.76 -9.49 -12.49
CA ASP A 44 -16.72 -8.27 -11.68
C ASP A 44 -16.80 -8.55 -10.15
N HIS A 45 -16.24 -9.64 -9.70
CA HIS A 45 -16.22 -9.98 -8.29
C HIS A 45 -14.78 -10.12 -7.79
N LEU A 46 -14.54 -9.55 -6.59
CA LEU A 46 -13.29 -9.76 -5.89
C LEU A 46 -12.96 -11.26 -5.82
N PRO A 47 -11.70 -11.65 -6.01
CA PRO A 47 -11.26 -12.99 -5.65
C PRO A 47 -11.57 -13.27 -4.17
N THR A 48 -11.77 -14.52 -3.83
CA THR A 48 -11.96 -14.98 -2.45
C THR A 48 -10.83 -15.90 -2.04
N LYS A 49 -10.78 -16.28 -0.75
CA LYS A 49 -9.80 -17.28 -0.29
C LYS A 49 -9.88 -18.57 -1.09
N ALA A 50 -11.10 -19.00 -1.50
CA ALA A 50 -11.29 -20.24 -2.24
C ALA A 50 -10.65 -20.19 -3.64
N ASP A 51 -10.72 -19.04 -4.31
CA ASP A 51 -10.06 -18.85 -5.60
C ASP A 51 -8.53 -18.98 -5.46
N LEU A 52 -7.96 -18.44 -4.35
CA LEU A 52 -6.53 -18.49 -4.10
C LEU A 52 -6.07 -19.90 -3.64
N ASP A 53 -6.86 -20.52 -2.75
CA ASP A 53 -6.57 -21.86 -2.23
C ASP A 53 -6.53 -22.92 -3.35
N LEU A 54 -7.36 -22.75 -4.38
CA LEU A 54 -7.44 -23.67 -5.52
C LEU A 54 -6.09 -23.82 -6.24
N VAL A 55 -5.32 -22.72 -6.34
CA VAL A 55 -4.08 -22.69 -7.12
C VAL A 55 -2.83 -22.59 -6.26
N SER A 56 -2.97 -22.24 -4.98
CA SER A 56 -1.84 -22.02 -4.06
C SER A 56 -2.15 -22.49 -2.63
N PRO A 57 -2.46 -23.80 -2.42
CA PRO A 57 -2.80 -24.30 -1.09
C PRO A 57 -1.60 -24.39 -0.14
N ASP A 58 -0.39 -24.51 -0.69
CA ASP A 58 0.85 -24.74 0.06
C ASP A 58 1.59 -23.45 0.46
N HIS A 59 1.07 -22.28 0.07
CA HIS A 59 1.70 -20.99 0.32
C HIS A 59 0.73 -20.01 0.99
N PRO A 60 1.16 -19.24 1.99
CA PRO A 60 0.38 -18.09 2.41
C PRO A 60 0.40 -17.03 1.30
N VAL A 61 -0.79 -16.63 0.84
CA VAL A 61 -0.98 -15.69 -0.27
C VAL A 61 -1.75 -14.48 0.20
N MET A 62 -1.25 -13.29 -0.16
CA MET A 62 -1.98 -12.04 -0.02
C MET A 62 -1.89 -11.25 -1.33
N MET A 63 -3.04 -10.86 -1.87
CA MET A 63 -3.13 -9.98 -3.04
C MET A 63 -3.76 -8.64 -2.62
N LYS A 64 -3.11 -7.53 -2.93
CA LYS A 64 -3.57 -6.19 -2.59
C LYS A 64 -4.14 -5.49 -3.83
N ARG A 65 -5.32 -4.93 -3.70
CA ARG A 65 -5.98 -4.14 -4.74
C ARG A 65 -5.19 -2.86 -5.05
N VAL A 66 -5.32 -2.33 -6.26
CA VAL A 66 -4.65 -1.10 -6.70
C VAL A 66 -4.91 0.10 -5.78
N CYS A 67 -6.09 0.18 -5.16
CA CYS A 67 -6.43 1.25 -4.20
C CYS A 67 -5.72 1.13 -2.84
N LEU A 68 -5.09 -0.01 -2.53
CA LEU A 68 -4.45 -0.35 -1.25
C LEU A 68 -5.41 -0.52 -0.05
N HIS A 69 -6.70 -0.25 -0.22
CA HIS A 69 -7.73 -0.34 0.82
C HIS A 69 -8.42 -1.71 0.90
N THR A 70 -8.11 -2.62 -0.02
CA THR A 70 -8.66 -3.98 -0.07
C THR A 70 -7.54 -4.97 -0.33
N ALA A 71 -7.56 -6.07 0.40
CA ALA A 71 -6.69 -7.22 0.17
C ALA A 71 -7.50 -8.51 0.18
N VAL A 72 -6.98 -9.52 -0.50
CA VAL A 72 -7.52 -10.87 -0.48
C VAL A 72 -6.43 -11.82 -0.02
N ALA A 73 -6.75 -12.67 0.95
CA ALA A 73 -5.84 -13.63 1.54
C ALA A 73 -6.43 -15.04 1.48
N ASN A 74 -5.55 -16.02 1.26
CA ASN A 74 -5.94 -17.41 1.27
C ASN A 74 -5.99 -18.00 2.69
N THR A 75 -6.44 -19.25 2.81
CA THR A 75 -6.57 -19.95 4.10
C THR A 75 -5.23 -20.00 4.86
N ALA A 76 -4.12 -20.26 4.17
CA ALA A 76 -2.80 -20.33 4.83
C ALA A 76 -2.36 -18.96 5.37
N ALA A 77 -2.60 -17.87 4.64
CA ALA A 77 -2.30 -16.51 5.11
C ALA A 77 -3.18 -16.10 6.29
N LEU A 78 -4.49 -16.37 6.24
CA LEU A 78 -5.41 -16.13 7.35
C LEU A 78 -4.99 -16.88 8.61
N ALA A 79 -4.63 -18.15 8.46
CA ALA A 79 -4.14 -18.98 9.58
C ALA A 79 -2.85 -18.42 10.18
N ALA A 80 -1.89 -17.98 9.34
CA ALA A 80 -0.64 -17.36 9.80
C ALA A 80 -0.89 -16.06 10.58
N ALA A 81 -1.97 -15.35 10.25
CA ALA A 81 -2.40 -14.12 10.95
C ALA A 81 -3.29 -14.38 12.17
N GLY A 82 -3.62 -15.64 12.49
CA GLY A 82 -4.54 -15.98 13.58
C GLY A 82 -6.00 -15.60 13.31
N ILE A 83 -6.38 -15.42 12.04
CA ILE A 83 -7.71 -15.03 11.62
C ILE A 83 -8.55 -16.27 11.39
N GLY A 84 -9.57 -16.48 12.23
CA GLY A 84 -10.45 -17.63 12.19
C GLY A 84 -11.92 -17.26 12.29
N LYS A 85 -12.77 -18.25 12.62
CA LYS A 85 -14.21 -18.07 12.74
C LYS A 85 -14.58 -16.97 13.73
N GLY A 86 -15.45 -16.05 13.30
CA GLY A 86 -15.93 -14.95 14.14
C GLY A 86 -14.88 -13.89 14.46
N TYR A 87 -13.80 -13.81 13.65
CA TYR A 87 -12.76 -12.81 13.86
C TYR A 87 -13.28 -11.39 13.68
N GLU A 88 -13.04 -10.53 14.65
CA GLU A 88 -13.37 -9.11 14.62
C GLU A 88 -12.07 -8.29 14.67
N PHE A 89 -11.87 -7.42 13.69
CA PHE A 89 -10.67 -6.56 13.62
C PHE A 89 -10.74 -5.37 14.60
N GLY A 90 -11.94 -4.90 14.88
CA GLY A 90 -12.16 -3.68 15.65
C GLY A 90 -12.35 -2.43 14.77
N PRO A 91 -12.33 -1.22 15.35
CA PRO A 91 -12.56 0.02 14.62
C PRO A 91 -11.53 0.25 13.48
N GLY A 92 -12.00 0.77 12.36
CA GLY A 92 -11.15 1.20 11.24
C GLY A 92 -10.75 0.11 10.25
N GLY A 93 -11.20 -1.13 10.43
CA GLY A 93 -10.95 -2.21 9.47
C GLY A 93 -12.03 -3.27 9.49
N LEU A 94 -12.06 -4.12 8.48
CA LEU A 94 -13.02 -5.21 8.36
C LEU A 94 -12.35 -6.44 7.79
N VAL A 95 -12.59 -7.59 8.41
CA VAL A 95 -12.40 -8.92 7.82
C VAL A 95 -13.79 -9.46 7.48
N GLU A 96 -14.06 -9.65 6.20
CA GLU A 96 -15.36 -10.13 5.76
C GLU A 96 -15.56 -11.60 6.13
N LEU A 97 -16.73 -11.92 6.65
CA LEU A 97 -17.14 -13.27 7.03
C LEU A 97 -18.24 -13.77 6.09
N ASP A 98 -18.26 -15.08 5.85
CA ASP A 98 -19.36 -15.75 5.18
C ASP A 98 -20.54 -16.00 6.13
N ALA A 99 -21.62 -16.64 5.63
CA ALA A 99 -22.82 -16.92 6.40
C ALA A 99 -22.58 -17.83 7.62
N ASP A 100 -21.51 -18.62 7.61
CA ASP A 100 -21.11 -19.53 8.69
C ASP A 100 -20.19 -18.84 9.71
N GLY A 101 -19.87 -17.56 9.49
CA GLY A 101 -18.97 -16.76 10.29
C GLY A 101 -17.49 -17.07 10.06
N MET A 102 -17.15 -17.68 8.92
CA MET A 102 -15.77 -17.93 8.51
C MET A 102 -15.26 -16.79 7.63
N PRO A 103 -14.00 -16.37 7.76
CA PRO A 103 -13.42 -15.39 6.87
C PRO A 103 -13.49 -15.84 5.40
N ASN A 104 -14.03 -14.99 4.52
CA ASN A 104 -14.10 -15.27 3.07
C ASN A 104 -12.80 -14.94 2.33
N GLY A 105 -11.84 -14.34 3.03
CA GLY A 105 -10.54 -13.94 2.52
C GLY A 105 -10.41 -12.46 2.20
N ILE A 106 -11.49 -11.69 2.22
CA ILE A 106 -11.47 -10.27 1.91
C ILE A 106 -11.23 -9.45 3.18
N LEU A 107 -10.24 -8.57 3.12
CA LEU A 107 -9.88 -7.63 4.18
C LEU A 107 -9.99 -6.21 3.66
N ARG A 108 -10.51 -5.30 4.49
CA ARG A 108 -10.70 -3.90 4.12
C ARG A 108 -10.03 -2.95 5.11
N GLU A 109 -9.59 -1.81 4.55
CA GLU A 109 -9.01 -0.68 5.27
C GLU A 109 -7.83 -1.12 6.16
N GLN A 110 -7.84 -0.78 7.45
CA GLN A 110 -6.73 -1.11 8.35
C GLN A 110 -6.49 -2.62 8.49
N ALA A 111 -7.51 -3.47 8.26
CA ALA A 111 -7.34 -4.92 8.30
C ALA A 111 -6.36 -5.43 7.21
N THR A 112 -6.18 -4.70 6.11
CA THR A 112 -5.20 -5.06 5.07
C THR A 112 -3.76 -5.04 5.57
N LYS A 113 -3.49 -4.38 6.70
CA LYS A 113 -2.15 -4.21 7.27
C LYS A 113 -1.74 -5.37 8.19
N ILE A 114 -2.65 -6.28 8.53
CA ILE A 114 -2.35 -7.43 9.39
C ILE A 114 -1.15 -8.22 8.88
N PHE A 115 -1.00 -8.30 7.56
CA PHE A 115 0.06 -9.07 6.90
C PHE A 115 1.40 -8.34 6.78
N ASP A 116 1.46 -7.03 7.01
CA ASP A 116 2.67 -6.22 6.76
C ASP A 116 3.86 -6.64 7.63
N GLU A 117 3.59 -7.24 8.80
CA GLU A 117 4.66 -7.79 9.68
C GLU A 117 4.95 -9.27 9.43
N LEU A 118 4.02 -9.98 8.78
CA LEU A 118 4.15 -11.41 8.50
C LEU A 118 4.82 -11.69 7.16
N ILE A 119 4.62 -10.80 6.18
CA ILE A 119 5.23 -10.94 4.86
C ILE A 119 6.65 -10.41 4.92
N PRO A 120 7.66 -11.22 4.59
CA PRO A 120 9.03 -10.74 4.48
C PRO A 120 9.13 -9.56 3.51
N ASP A 121 9.66 -8.45 3.98
CA ASP A 121 9.87 -7.26 3.17
C ASP A 121 11.35 -7.15 2.80
N PRO A 122 11.72 -7.38 1.52
CA PRO A 122 13.10 -7.25 1.07
C PRO A 122 13.68 -5.86 1.29
N ALA A 123 12.83 -4.80 1.30
CA ALA A 123 13.27 -3.44 1.53
C ALA A 123 13.73 -3.16 2.98
N LYS A 124 13.53 -4.10 3.91
CA LYS A 124 14.16 -4.05 5.25
C LYS A 124 15.65 -4.40 5.23
N ILE A 125 16.17 -4.95 4.14
CA ILE A 125 17.60 -5.21 3.94
C ILE A 125 18.21 -3.99 3.24
N PRO A 126 19.14 -3.24 3.87
CA PRO A 126 19.62 -1.95 3.35
C PRO A 126 20.14 -2.00 1.91
N GLU A 127 20.91 -3.03 1.56
CA GLU A 127 21.48 -3.19 0.22
C GLU A 127 20.41 -3.48 -0.84
N VAL A 128 19.38 -4.23 -0.47
CA VAL A 128 18.24 -4.54 -1.34
C VAL A 128 17.38 -3.29 -1.51
N LYS A 129 17.14 -2.55 -0.44
CA LYS A 129 16.41 -1.27 -0.45
C LYS A 129 17.09 -0.27 -1.38
N GLU A 130 18.41 -0.06 -1.20
CA GLU A 130 19.20 0.84 -2.05
C GLU A 130 19.11 0.46 -3.53
N LYS A 131 19.21 -0.83 -3.84
CA LYS A 131 19.06 -1.34 -5.20
C LYS A 131 17.67 -1.02 -5.78
N ILE A 132 16.61 -1.34 -5.05
CA ILE A 132 15.21 -1.08 -5.46
C ILE A 132 15.00 0.42 -5.73
N MET A 133 15.46 1.28 -4.83
CA MET A 133 15.35 2.73 -5.00
C MET A 133 16.08 3.24 -6.22
N ARG A 134 17.30 2.79 -6.46
CA ARG A 134 18.07 3.17 -7.66
C ARG A 134 17.37 2.74 -8.95
N GLU A 135 16.86 1.51 -8.99
CA GLU A 135 16.16 0.98 -10.16
C GLU A 135 14.86 1.77 -10.43
N ALA A 136 14.06 2.06 -9.40
CA ALA A 136 12.83 2.84 -9.53
C ALA A 136 13.11 4.28 -10.00
N LEU A 137 14.12 4.94 -9.44
CA LEU A 137 14.49 6.30 -9.82
C LEU A 137 15.11 6.36 -11.21
N ALA A 138 15.87 5.34 -11.61
CA ALA A 138 16.41 5.22 -12.96
C ALA A 138 15.29 5.02 -13.98
N GLU A 139 14.29 4.19 -13.68
CA GLU A 139 13.10 4.03 -14.53
C GLU A 139 12.35 5.35 -14.69
N ALA A 140 12.07 6.06 -13.59
CA ALA A 140 11.41 7.37 -13.65
C ALA A 140 12.23 8.37 -14.54
N SER A 141 13.55 8.39 -14.39
CA SER A 141 14.42 9.24 -15.19
C SER A 141 14.42 8.84 -16.68
N SER A 142 14.32 7.54 -16.98
CA SER A 142 14.27 7.04 -18.37
C SER A 142 13.02 7.50 -19.10
N GLN A 143 11.93 7.76 -18.37
CA GLN A 143 10.68 8.33 -18.91
C GLN A 143 10.73 9.87 -19.06
N GLY A 144 11.89 10.48 -18.85
CA GLY A 144 12.08 11.93 -18.99
C GLY A 144 11.71 12.74 -17.75
N LEU A 145 11.40 12.11 -16.63
CA LEU A 145 11.15 12.82 -15.38
C LEU A 145 12.46 13.38 -14.83
N THR A 146 12.45 14.66 -14.46
CA THR A 146 13.60 15.35 -13.89
C THR A 146 13.44 15.60 -12.38
N THR A 147 12.22 15.51 -11.89
CA THR A 147 11.88 15.70 -10.48
C THR A 147 10.71 14.78 -10.11
N VAL A 148 10.80 14.14 -8.98
CA VAL A 148 9.71 13.38 -8.38
C VAL A 148 9.39 13.92 -6.99
N HIS A 149 8.14 13.78 -6.57
CA HIS A 149 7.67 14.11 -5.24
C HIS A 149 7.33 12.81 -4.52
N THR A 150 7.84 12.67 -3.31
CA THR A 150 7.50 11.56 -2.41
C THR A 150 7.17 12.07 -1.02
N TYR A 151 6.57 11.26 -0.18
CA TYR A 151 6.45 11.58 1.22
C TYR A 151 6.95 10.43 2.08
N ALA A 152 7.70 10.78 3.11
CA ALA A 152 8.17 9.86 4.13
C ALA A 152 7.18 9.88 5.28
N ALA A 153 6.42 8.80 5.44
CA ALA A 153 5.42 8.68 6.47
C ALA A 153 5.66 7.44 7.33
N ASP A 154 5.80 7.64 8.63
CA ASP A 154 5.90 6.54 9.59
C ASP A 154 4.53 5.87 9.81
N ILE A 155 3.42 6.62 9.59
CA ILE A 155 2.04 6.15 9.75
C ILE A 155 1.75 4.88 8.94
N TRP A 156 2.36 4.74 7.77
CA TRP A 156 2.13 3.62 6.86
C TRP A 156 3.20 2.56 6.95
N LYS A 157 4.16 2.69 7.90
CA LYS A 157 5.37 1.84 7.97
C LYS A 157 6.05 1.70 6.60
N TYR A 158 6.03 2.77 5.82
CA TYR A 158 6.83 2.82 4.61
C TYR A 158 8.29 2.78 5.00
N THR A 159 9.02 1.95 4.30
CA THR A 159 10.46 1.77 4.53
C THR A 159 11.29 2.91 3.97
N GLU A 160 10.67 3.92 3.37
CA GLU A 160 11.36 5.09 2.82
C GLU A 160 11.71 6.07 3.94
N ASP A 161 13.01 6.21 4.17
CA ASP A 161 13.57 7.23 5.06
C ASP A 161 14.19 8.34 4.18
N PRO A 162 13.99 9.63 4.49
CA PRO A 162 14.70 10.72 3.81
C PRO A 162 16.21 10.51 3.71
N GLU A 163 16.83 9.87 4.69
CA GLU A 163 18.24 9.54 4.70
C GLU A 163 18.66 8.62 3.53
N ASP A 164 17.77 7.78 3.05
CA ASP A 164 18.06 6.89 1.91
C ASP A 164 18.30 7.71 0.62
N TYR A 165 17.49 8.75 0.40
CA TYR A 165 17.67 9.66 -0.74
C TYR A 165 18.93 10.51 -0.60
N LEU A 166 19.20 11.01 0.60
CA LEU A 166 20.43 11.76 0.89
C LEU A 166 21.68 10.88 0.72
N LEU A 167 21.60 9.60 1.08
CA LEU A 167 22.68 8.64 0.87
C LEU A 167 22.97 8.45 -0.63
N LEU A 168 21.91 8.27 -1.43
CA LEU A 168 22.05 8.15 -2.90
C LEU A 168 22.62 9.42 -3.53
N ASP A 169 22.23 10.60 -3.04
CA ASP A 169 22.75 11.89 -3.51
C ASP A 169 24.23 12.03 -3.18
N ARG A 170 24.64 11.77 -1.95
CA ARG A 170 26.05 11.76 -1.50
C ARG A 170 26.91 10.79 -2.33
N LYS A 171 26.34 9.67 -2.78
CA LYS A 171 27.00 8.69 -3.66
C LYS A 171 27.02 9.10 -5.14
N GLY A 172 26.38 10.22 -5.51
CA GLY A 172 26.22 10.64 -6.91
C GLY A 172 25.33 9.69 -7.74
N GLN A 173 24.46 8.91 -7.07
CA GLN A 173 23.63 7.87 -7.69
C GLN A 173 22.16 8.28 -7.85
N LEU A 174 21.82 9.54 -7.52
CA LEU A 174 20.47 10.07 -7.68
C LEU A 174 20.32 10.66 -9.10
N PRO A 175 19.54 10.03 -10.02
CA PRO A 175 19.47 10.46 -11.41
C PRO A 175 18.60 11.69 -11.63
N LEU A 176 17.71 12.02 -10.68
CA LEU A 176 16.72 13.09 -10.74
C LEU A 176 16.61 13.79 -9.38
N ARG A 177 15.86 14.90 -9.31
CA ARG A 177 15.55 15.59 -8.04
C ARG A 177 14.43 14.87 -7.30
N VAL A 178 14.53 14.84 -5.99
CA VAL A 178 13.49 14.29 -5.09
C VAL A 178 13.03 15.37 -4.13
N VAL A 179 11.73 15.68 -4.15
CA VAL A 179 11.09 16.58 -3.20
C VAL A 179 10.36 15.73 -2.17
N ILE A 180 10.76 15.84 -0.90
CA ILE A 180 10.23 15.01 0.18
C ILE A 180 9.25 15.81 1.01
N TYR A 181 8.04 15.24 1.20
CA TYR A 181 7.07 15.73 2.16
C TYR A 181 7.10 14.82 3.39
N LEU A 182 7.21 15.41 4.57
CA LEU A 182 7.23 14.69 5.83
C LEU A 182 5.83 14.57 6.40
N ASP A 183 5.57 13.47 7.11
CA ASP A 183 4.42 13.40 8.00
C ASP A 183 4.64 14.33 9.19
N THR A 184 3.58 14.95 9.69
CA THR A 184 3.62 15.79 10.88
C THR A 184 4.08 15.04 12.13
N LEU A 185 3.93 13.70 12.14
CA LEU A 185 4.39 12.84 13.22
C LEU A 185 5.87 12.42 13.09
N TYR A 186 6.51 12.74 11.97
CA TYR A 186 7.92 12.44 11.75
C TYR A 186 8.79 13.40 12.56
N GLN A 187 9.16 12.97 13.75
CA GLN A 187 9.91 13.79 14.71
C GLN A 187 11.44 13.67 14.59
N LYS A 188 11.93 13.03 13.55
CA LYS A 188 13.37 12.93 13.38
C LYS A 188 13.95 14.30 12.95
N PRO A 189 14.91 14.87 13.67
CA PRO A 189 15.47 16.20 13.39
C PRO A 189 16.47 16.22 12.22
N TYR A 190 16.40 15.24 11.31
CA TYR A 190 17.45 14.97 10.33
C TYR A 190 17.59 15.99 9.22
N LEU A 191 16.55 16.74 8.98
CA LEU A 191 16.52 17.60 7.83
C LEU A 191 16.12 18.97 8.30
N THR A 192 17.14 19.74 8.69
CA THR A 192 16.92 21.17 8.80
C THR A 192 16.60 21.67 7.39
N ARG A 193 15.61 22.56 7.27
CA ARG A 193 15.27 23.23 6.01
C ARG A 193 16.52 23.72 5.25
N ARG A 194 17.58 24.07 6.00
CA ARG A 194 18.84 24.60 5.50
C ARG A 194 19.71 23.54 4.79
N GLU A 195 19.64 22.27 5.21
CA GLU A 195 20.38 21.18 4.56
C GLU A 195 19.69 20.69 3.29
N MET A 196 18.35 20.86 3.19
CA MET A 196 17.56 20.51 2.04
C MET A 196 17.37 21.65 1.03
N ASP A 197 17.60 22.89 1.41
CA ASP A 197 17.49 24.07 0.53
C ASP A 197 18.78 24.37 -0.25
N ASP A 198 19.79 23.51 -0.19
CA ASP A 198 20.99 23.68 -1.01
C ASP A 198 20.63 23.46 -2.49
N PRO A 199 20.74 24.49 -3.36
CA PRO A 199 20.38 24.38 -4.78
C PRO A 199 21.23 23.39 -5.56
N TYR A 200 22.35 22.94 -5.00
CA TYR A 200 23.22 21.91 -5.59
C TYR A 200 22.84 20.49 -5.19
N HIS A 201 22.03 20.33 -4.14
CA HIS A 201 21.52 19.02 -3.74
C HIS A 201 20.28 18.65 -4.54
N LYS A 202 20.19 17.38 -4.89
CA LYS A 202 19.03 16.84 -5.61
C LYS A 202 17.88 16.48 -4.68
N VAL A 203 18.07 16.53 -3.37
CA VAL A 203 17.03 16.26 -2.36
C VAL A 203 16.56 17.56 -1.73
N CYS A 204 15.27 17.81 -1.78
CA CYS A 204 14.65 19.03 -1.26
C CYS A 204 13.49 18.72 -0.31
N TYR A 205 13.27 19.59 0.68
CA TYR A 205 12.09 19.54 1.53
C TYR A 205 10.91 20.26 0.85
N GLY A 206 9.78 19.54 0.70
CA GLY A 206 8.57 20.07 0.07
C GLY A 206 7.52 20.58 1.05
N GLY A 207 7.57 20.13 2.29
CA GLY A 207 6.58 20.48 3.31
C GLY A 207 6.06 19.27 4.08
N HIS A 208 4.89 19.42 4.69
CA HIS A 208 4.20 18.34 5.41
C HIS A 208 3.03 17.79 4.60
N LYS A 209 2.84 16.48 4.66
CA LYS A 209 1.68 15.78 4.12
C LYS A 209 0.75 15.40 5.28
N ILE A 210 -0.48 15.88 5.20
CA ILE A 210 -1.53 15.60 6.18
C ILE A 210 -2.71 14.97 5.43
N PHE A 211 -3.29 13.93 5.99
CA PHE A 211 -4.53 13.31 5.49
C PHE A 211 -5.71 13.84 6.30
N SER A 212 -6.59 14.61 5.65
CA SER A 212 -7.82 15.13 6.28
C SER A 212 -8.96 14.13 6.20
N ASP A 213 -9.03 13.35 5.12
CA ASP A 213 -10.11 12.45 4.78
C ASP A 213 -9.61 11.27 3.92
N GLY A 214 -10.53 10.50 3.37
CA GLY A 214 -10.22 9.33 2.54
C GLY A 214 -10.11 9.63 1.04
N SER A 215 -10.47 8.66 0.19
CA SER A 215 -10.39 8.77 -1.26
C SER A 215 -11.77 8.68 -1.93
N LEU A 216 -11.93 9.38 -3.07
CA LEU A 216 -13.18 9.37 -3.85
C LEU A 216 -13.51 7.97 -4.38
N GLY A 217 -12.51 7.25 -4.90
CA GLY A 217 -12.72 5.93 -5.49
C GLY A 217 -13.19 4.86 -4.49
N SER A 218 -12.87 5.01 -3.21
CA SER A 218 -13.37 4.12 -2.13
C SER A 218 -14.60 4.68 -1.42
N ARG A 219 -15.14 5.83 -1.85
CA ARG A 219 -16.25 6.56 -1.22
C ARG A 219 -16.00 6.90 0.26
N SER A 220 -14.73 7.09 0.60
CA SER A 220 -14.28 7.48 1.94
C SER A 220 -13.81 8.93 2.03
N ALA A 221 -13.62 9.63 0.90
CA ALA A 221 -13.42 11.07 0.91
C ALA A 221 -14.66 11.77 1.47
N LYS A 222 -14.48 12.72 2.41
CA LYS A 222 -15.59 13.40 3.08
C LYS A 222 -16.23 14.43 2.17
N LEU A 223 -17.50 14.22 1.85
CA LEU A 223 -18.33 15.13 1.07
C LEU A 223 -19.29 15.93 1.96
N LEU A 224 -19.86 16.99 1.41
CA LEU A 224 -20.90 17.78 2.09
C LEU A 224 -22.29 17.10 2.05
N VAL A 225 -22.47 16.18 1.10
CA VAL A 225 -23.68 15.39 0.91
C VAL A 225 -23.29 13.95 0.58
N PRO A 226 -24.16 12.98 0.79
CA PRO A 226 -23.88 11.58 0.44
C PRO A 226 -23.47 11.42 -1.03
N TYR A 227 -22.66 10.38 -1.30
CA TYR A 227 -22.28 10.00 -2.66
C TYR A 227 -23.52 9.66 -3.49
N SER A 228 -23.57 10.09 -4.74
CA SER A 228 -24.70 9.81 -5.65
C SER A 228 -24.86 8.32 -5.97
N ASP A 229 -23.75 7.58 -5.97
CA ASP A 229 -23.67 6.15 -6.23
C ASP A 229 -23.54 5.30 -4.94
N ALA A 230 -23.52 5.93 -3.77
CA ALA A 230 -23.51 5.32 -2.44
C ALA A 230 -24.21 6.24 -1.41
N PRO A 231 -25.56 6.33 -1.44
CA PRO A 231 -26.30 7.31 -0.66
C PRO A 231 -26.27 7.07 0.86
N ASP A 232 -25.71 5.96 1.30
CA ASP A 232 -25.57 5.60 2.73
C ASP A 232 -24.30 6.18 3.36
N THR A 233 -23.44 6.85 2.59
CA THR A 233 -22.18 7.43 3.10
C THR A 233 -21.90 8.79 2.48
N ASP A 234 -21.35 9.68 3.28
CA ASP A 234 -20.75 10.95 2.86
C ASP A 234 -19.23 10.97 3.07
N GLY A 235 -18.63 9.80 3.37
CA GLY A 235 -17.20 9.63 3.64
C GLY A 235 -16.83 9.79 5.12
N ILE A 236 -15.52 9.79 5.39
CA ILE A 236 -14.96 9.76 6.74
C ILE A 236 -13.90 10.83 6.89
N LEU A 237 -13.98 11.66 7.94
CA LEU A 237 -12.87 12.49 8.36
C LEU A 237 -11.84 11.63 9.08
N VAL A 238 -10.58 11.71 8.66
CA VAL A 238 -9.43 11.08 9.33
C VAL A 238 -8.99 11.91 10.53
N GLN A 239 -9.14 13.22 10.43
CA GLN A 239 -8.83 14.18 11.48
C GLN A 239 -9.96 15.18 11.66
N SER A 240 -10.20 15.58 12.90
CA SER A 240 -11.12 16.67 13.21
C SER A 240 -10.55 18.03 12.77
N GLN A 241 -11.42 19.04 12.63
CA GLN A 241 -10.98 20.40 12.35
C GLN A 241 -10.02 20.94 13.42
N GLN A 242 -10.23 20.55 14.69
CA GLN A 242 -9.35 20.96 15.78
C GLN A 242 -7.96 20.38 15.60
N GLU A 243 -7.84 19.07 15.33
CA GLU A 243 -6.56 18.41 15.08
C GLU A 243 -5.82 19.01 13.89
N LEU A 244 -6.54 19.29 12.78
CA LEU A 244 -5.97 19.98 11.63
C LEU A 244 -5.43 21.35 11.98
N ASN A 245 -6.18 22.13 12.77
CA ASN A 245 -5.73 23.45 13.22
C ASN A 245 -4.47 23.36 14.11
N GLU A 246 -4.41 22.36 14.98
CA GLU A 246 -3.23 22.12 15.82
C GLU A 246 -2.00 21.73 15.01
N HIS A 247 -2.17 20.96 13.94
CA HIS A 247 -1.08 20.62 13.02
C HIS A 247 -0.58 21.83 12.23
N MET A 248 -1.49 22.70 11.81
CA MET A 248 -1.13 23.91 11.05
C MET A 248 -0.40 24.99 11.87
N LEU A 249 -0.49 24.93 13.21
CA LEU A 249 0.14 25.88 14.12
C LEU A 249 1.50 25.43 14.64
N LYS A 250 1.92 24.21 14.35
CA LYS A 250 3.24 23.66 14.71
C LYS A 250 4.26 23.86 13.60
#